data_1cc2848e42f2609037fcdfeaf97e1dc3
#
_entry.id   1cc2848e42f2609037fcdfeaf97e1dc3
#
_cell.length_a   1.000
_cell.length_b   1.000
_cell.length_c   1.000
_cell.angle_alpha   90.00
_cell.angle_beta   90.00
_cell.angle_gamma   90.00
#
_symmetry.space_group_name_H-M   'P 1'
#
loop_
_entity.id
_entity.type
_entity.pdbx_description
1 polymer ?
#
loop_
_entity_poly.entity_id
_entity_poly.type
_entity_poly.pdbx_seq_one_letter_code
_entity_poly.pdbx_strand_id
1 'polypeptide(L)'
;ARPSVAVLPFADLSQARDQEYLGDGLAEEILNQLAQVPALRLVGRTSSFSFKGKNEDLRTIGGKLGVAHLLEGSVRKDGNQLRVTAQLVRANDGTHLWSKTYARELRDVFKVQDEIARDVAQALSVKLDAVTLNRAQGGTTNIDAYDRYLRWRQLFLSDKWDAEHERQRVQLAREAVAFDPKFVLAWDALATSLRGLADRVDDAQAEELRAEAEQIRARIAQLAPEHWSVKRERAYTLWRE
;
A
#
# COMPACT_ATOMS: atom_id res chain seq x y z
N ALA A 1 6.56 -14.90 24.07
CA ALA A 1 5.47 -14.61 23.11
C ALA A 1 6.04 -13.80 21.94
N ARG A 2 5.57 -14.03 20.70
CA ARG A 2 5.99 -13.23 19.54
C ARG A 2 5.55 -11.78 19.74
N PRO A 3 6.40 -10.76 19.48
CA PRO A 3 5.98 -9.37 19.49
C PRO A 3 4.81 -9.16 18.51
N SER A 4 3.81 -8.42 18.94
CA SER A 4 2.65 -8.12 18.10
C SER A 4 2.58 -6.64 17.82
N VAL A 5 2.31 -6.29 16.53
CA VAL A 5 2.36 -4.92 16.04
C VAL A 5 1.14 -4.64 15.16
N ALA A 6 0.60 -3.45 15.29
CA ALA A 6 -0.29 -2.87 14.29
C ALA A 6 0.36 -1.60 13.73
N VAL A 7 0.34 -1.46 12.41
CA VAL A 7 0.80 -0.25 11.73
C VAL A 7 -0.42 0.61 11.44
N LEU A 8 -0.47 1.78 12.07
CA LEU A 8 -1.54 2.75 11.88
C LEU A 8 -1.30 3.59 10.63
N PRO A 9 -2.34 4.17 10.01
CA PRO A 9 -2.18 5.14 8.94
C PRO A 9 -1.32 6.32 9.39
N PHE A 10 -0.39 6.76 8.54
CA PHE A 10 0.44 7.92 8.86
C PHE A 10 -0.33 9.20 8.55
N ALA A 11 -0.31 10.12 9.51
CA ALA A 11 -1.01 11.40 9.38
C ALA A 11 -0.33 12.31 8.34
N ASP A 12 -1.12 12.95 7.48
CA ASP A 12 -0.62 13.99 6.57
C ASP A 12 -0.49 15.33 7.32
N LEU A 13 0.75 15.80 7.48
CA LEU A 13 1.09 17.09 8.06
C LEU A 13 1.62 18.08 7.01
N SER A 14 1.40 17.81 5.71
CA SER A 14 1.72 18.73 4.63
C SER A 14 0.85 19.99 4.69
N GLN A 15 1.34 21.10 4.16
CA GLN A 15 0.61 22.37 4.20
C GLN A 15 -0.74 22.29 3.50
N ALA A 16 -0.79 21.66 2.32
CA ALA A 16 -2.00 21.48 1.53
C ALA A 16 -2.92 20.35 2.04
N ARG A 17 -2.41 19.47 2.91
CA ARG A 17 -3.11 18.24 3.40
C ARG A 17 -3.70 17.39 2.29
N ASP A 18 -2.99 17.28 1.17
CA ASP A 18 -3.36 16.54 -0.02
C ASP A 18 -2.49 15.30 -0.27
N GLN A 19 -1.66 14.93 0.73
CA GLN A 19 -0.72 13.81 0.67
C GLN A 19 -1.14 12.61 1.54
N GLU A 20 -2.41 12.53 1.91
CA GLU A 20 -2.93 11.43 2.74
C GLU A 20 -2.66 10.06 2.11
N TYR A 21 -2.80 9.96 0.78
CA TYR A 21 -2.50 8.74 0.02
C TYR A 21 -1.05 8.29 0.17
N LEU A 22 -0.11 9.24 0.33
CA LEU A 22 1.31 8.93 0.54
C LEU A 22 1.55 8.37 1.95
N GLY A 23 0.89 8.93 2.96
CA GLY A 23 0.93 8.43 4.33
C GLY A 23 0.37 7.02 4.46
N ASP A 24 -0.78 6.76 3.82
CA ASP A 24 -1.42 5.45 3.76
C ASP A 24 -0.53 4.43 3.06
N GLY A 25 0.00 4.80 1.88
CA GLY A 25 0.88 3.94 1.10
C GLY A 25 2.16 3.58 1.86
N LEU A 26 2.77 4.55 2.52
CA LEU A 26 3.97 4.34 3.34
C LEU A 26 3.68 3.35 4.48
N ALA A 27 2.60 3.56 5.24
CA ALA A 27 2.22 2.68 6.35
C ALA A 27 1.97 1.25 5.87
N GLU A 28 1.33 1.09 4.72
CA GLU A 28 1.05 -0.22 4.16
C GLU A 28 2.30 -0.94 3.66
N GLU A 29 3.21 -0.25 2.97
CA GLU A 29 4.46 -0.87 2.55
C GLU A 29 5.31 -1.30 3.74
N ILE A 30 5.36 -0.50 4.81
CA ILE A 30 6.03 -0.89 6.05
C ILE A 30 5.35 -2.12 6.66
N LEU A 31 4.01 -2.17 6.69
CA LEU A 31 3.26 -3.34 7.16
C LEU A 31 3.61 -4.58 6.34
N ASN A 32 3.62 -4.47 5.01
CA ASN A 32 3.96 -5.58 4.11
C ASN A 32 5.38 -6.09 4.35
N GLN A 33 6.33 -5.20 4.56
CA GLN A 33 7.71 -5.56 4.88
C GLN A 33 7.83 -6.27 6.23
N LEU A 34 7.19 -5.73 7.27
CA LEU A 34 7.17 -6.36 8.59
C LEU A 34 6.46 -7.71 8.58
N ALA A 35 5.46 -7.91 7.71
CA ALA A 35 4.75 -9.19 7.56
C ALA A 35 5.63 -10.33 7.03
N GLN A 36 6.77 -10.00 6.40
CA GLN A 36 7.76 -11.00 5.98
C GLN A 36 8.62 -11.53 7.14
N VAL A 37 8.48 -10.97 8.34
CA VAL A 37 9.23 -11.38 9.53
C VAL A 37 8.45 -12.44 10.31
N PRO A 38 8.80 -13.74 10.25
CA PRO A 38 8.03 -14.82 10.90
C PRO A 38 7.93 -14.69 12.42
N ALA A 39 8.88 -13.98 13.02
CA ALA A 39 8.93 -13.74 14.46
C ALA A 39 7.95 -12.65 14.93
N LEU A 40 7.33 -11.87 14.02
CA LEU A 40 6.32 -10.87 14.32
C LEU A 40 4.90 -11.40 14.10
N ARG A 41 3.96 -10.90 14.88
CA ARG A 41 2.53 -11.05 14.66
C ARG A 41 1.97 -9.70 14.25
N LEU A 42 1.53 -9.57 13.02
CA LEU A 42 1.00 -8.33 12.46
C LEU A 42 -0.54 -8.37 12.44
N VAL A 43 -1.15 -7.22 12.74
CA VAL A 43 -2.58 -6.99 12.49
C VAL A 43 -2.75 -6.54 11.03
N GLY A 44 -3.77 -7.09 10.38
CA GLY A 44 -4.07 -6.76 8.98
C GLY A 44 -4.44 -5.28 8.79
N ARG A 45 -4.16 -4.78 7.59
CA ARG A 45 -4.40 -3.39 7.19
C ARG A 45 -5.82 -2.92 7.52
N THR A 46 -6.84 -3.67 7.12
CA THR A 46 -8.25 -3.28 7.31
C THR A 46 -8.57 -2.94 8.76
N SER A 47 -8.10 -3.75 9.71
CA SER A 47 -8.31 -3.52 11.14
C SER A 47 -7.53 -2.30 11.64
N SER A 48 -6.27 -2.16 11.26
CA SER A 48 -5.43 -1.02 11.67
C SER A 48 -5.96 0.30 11.10
N PHE A 49 -6.38 0.31 9.85
CA PHE A 49 -6.85 1.52 9.14
C PHE A 49 -8.28 1.92 9.51
N SER A 50 -9.03 1.06 10.21
CA SER A 50 -10.34 1.44 10.76
C SER A 50 -10.26 2.55 11.82
N PHE A 51 -9.06 2.84 12.31
CA PHE A 51 -8.77 3.94 13.26
C PHE A 51 -8.33 5.24 12.57
N LYS A 52 -8.27 5.26 11.24
CA LYS A 52 -7.92 6.46 10.48
C LYS A 52 -8.85 7.63 10.81
N GLY A 53 -8.26 8.79 11.11
CA GLY A 53 -9.01 10.00 11.47
C GLY A 53 -9.72 9.97 12.82
N LYS A 54 -9.57 8.88 13.59
CA LYS A 54 -10.13 8.78 14.93
C LYS A 54 -9.13 9.25 15.96
N ASN A 55 -9.55 10.15 16.83
CA ASN A 55 -8.73 10.66 17.93
C ASN A 55 -8.89 9.74 19.16
N GLU A 56 -8.54 8.47 19.01
CA GLU A 56 -8.58 7.51 20.11
C GLU A 56 -7.21 7.38 20.77
N ASP A 57 -7.20 7.16 22.09
CA ASP A 57 -5.98 6.88 22.84
C ASP A 57 -5.31 5.57 22.36
N LEU A 58 -3.98 5.58 22.22
CA LEU A 58 -3.22 4.43 21.71
C LEU A 58 -3.41 3.16 22.53
N ARG A 59 -3.61 3.28 23.86
CA ARG A 59 -3.90 2.14 24.74
C ARG A 59 -5.24 1.50 24.36
N THR A 60 -6.23 2.33 24.04
CA THR A 60 -7.54 1.86 23.57
C THR A 60 -7.43 1.15 22.23
N ILE A 61 -6.70 1.74 21.28
CA ILE A 61 -6.45 1.15 19.96
C ILE A 61 -5.73 -0.19 20.12
N GLY A 62 -4.67 -0.24 20.91
CA GLY A 62 -3.89 -1.45 21.16
C GLY A 62 -4.74 -2.56 21.78
N GLY A 63 -5.62 -2.21 22.74
CA GLY A 63 -6.56 -3.15 23.35
C GLY A 63 -7.58 -3.70 22.34
N LYS A 64 -8.19 -2.84 21.50
CA LYS A 64 -9.12 -3.24 20.46
C LYS A 64 -8.48 -4.13 19.38
N LEU A 65 -7.23 -3.86 19.02
CA LEU A 65 -6.47 -4.65 18.04
C LEU A 65 -5.78 -5.89 18.65
N GLY A 66 -5.72 -5.98 19.97
CA GLY A 66 -5.06 -7.07 20.69
C GLY A 66 -3.57 -7.15 20.42
N VAL A 67 -2.87 -6.00 20.34
CA VAL A 67 -1.44 -5.91 20.07
C VAL A 67 -0.66 -5.31 21.22
N ALA A 68 0.60 -5.70 21.35
CA ALA A 68 1.53 -5.14 22.32
C ALA A 68 2.16 -3.81 21.89
N HIS A 69 2.23 -3.57 20.57
CA HIS A 69 2.90 -2.40 20.02
C HIS A 69 2.07 -1.79 18.89
N LEU A 70 2.17 -0.46 18.76
CA LEU A 70 1.60 0.32 17.67
C LEU A 70 2.74 1.07 16.98
N LEU A 71 2.78 1.01 15.67
CA LEU A 71 3.59 1.90 14.84
C LEU A 71 2.68 2.98 14.31
N GLU A 72 2.97 4.21 14.67
CA GLU A 72 2.29 5.41 14.16
C GLU A 72 3.29 6.35 13.51
N GLY A 73 2.80 7.33 12.77
CA GLY A 73 3.70 8.29 12.15
C GLY A 73 2.97 9.41 11.42
N SER A 74 3.77 10.26 10.81
CA SER A 74 3.30 11.34 9.97
C SER A 74 4.19 11.53 8.75
N VAL A 75 3.61 12.06 7.69
CA VAL A 75 4.31 12.50 6.48
C VAL A 75 4.12 14.00 6.29
N ARG A 76 5.15 14.66 5.81
CA ARG A 76 5.08 16.04 5.32
C ARG A 76 5.86 16.11 4.02
N LYS A 77 5.18 16.52 2.96
CA LYS A 77 5.79 16.79 1.66
C LYS A 77 5.78 18.28 1.39
N ASP A 78 6.91 18.80 0.94
CA ASP A 78 7.08 20.17 0.50
C ASP A 78 7.92 20.16 -0.79
N GLY A 79 7.28 20.38 -1.93
CA GLY A 79 7.88 20.19 -3.23
C GLY A 79 8.45 18.78 -3.39
N ASN A 80 9.76 18.67 -3.54
CA ASN A 80 10.49 17.39 -3.64
C ASN A 80 11.06 16.89 -2.30
N GLN A 81 10.83 17.62 -1.20
CA GLN A 81 11.28 17.22 0.12
C GLN A 81 10.21 16.39 0.83
N LEU A 82 10.64 15.28 1.41
CA LEU A 82 9.82 14.37 2.19
C LEU A 82 10.38 14.30 3.62
N ARG A 83 9.51 14.55 4.60
CA ARG A 83 9.82 14.29 6.00
C ARG A 83 8.83 13.27 6.53
N VAL A 84 9.36 12.17 7.04
CA VAL A 84 8.57 11.11 7.68
C VAL A 84 9.01 10.99 9.13
N THR A 85 8.07 11.06 10.05
CA THR A 85 8.29 10.71 11.46
C THR A 85 7.58 9.40 11.74
N ALA A 86 8.29 8.44 12.34
CA ALA A 86 7.72 7.16 12.73
C ALA A 86 8.05 6.90 14.20
N GLN A 87 7.10 6.31 14.94
CA GLN A 87 7.18 6.06 16.37
C GLN A 87 6.61 4.67 16.67
N LEU A 88 7.38 3.88 17.42
CA LEU A 88 6.92 2.61 17.94
C LEU A 88 6.55 2.81 19.42
N VAL A 89 5.30 2.53 19.75
CA VAL A 89 4.71 2.77 21.04
C VAL A 89 4.27 1.45 21.66
N ARG A 90 4.54 1.26 22.96
CA ARG A 90 3.97 0.16 23.73
C ARG A 90 2.50 0.44 24.02
N ALA A 91 1.62 -0.48 23.61
CA ALA A 91 0.18 -0.26 23.64
C ALA A 91 -0.44 -0.20 25.04
N ASN A 92 0.18 -0.85 26.06
CA ASN A 92 -0.40 -0.93 27.39
C ASN A 92 -0.25 0.36 28.23
N ASP A 93 0.82 1.12 27.98
CA ASP A 93 1.15 2.32 28.79
C ASP A 93 1.39 3.58 27.94
N GLY A 94 1.40 3.45 26.60
CA GLY A 94 1.67 4.56 25.69
C GLY A 94 3.16 4.97 25.63
N THR A 95 4.07 4.18 26.20
CA THR A 95 5.50 4.50 26.23
C THR A 95 6.12 4.35 24.84
N HIS A 96 6.86 5.38 24.41
CA HIS A 96 7.64 5.31 23.17
C HIS A 96 8.85 4.41 23.36
N LEU A 97 8.92 3.33 22.58
CA LEU A 97 10.07 2.44 22.53
C LEU A 97 11.12 2.96 21.56
N TRP A 98 10.67 3.63 20.51
CA TRP A 98 11.51 4.17 19.46
C TRP A 98 10.78 5.30 18.73
N SER A 99 11.52 6.32 18.34
CA SER A 99 11.04 7.43 17.51
C SER A 99 12.17 7.94 16.63
N LYS A 100 11.90 8.17 15.36
CA LYS A 100 12.88 8.71 14.42
C LYS A 100 12.21 9.52 13.32
N THR A 101 12.91 10.58 12.90
CA THR A 101 12.51 11.41 11.75
C THR A 101 13.48 11.19 10.61
N TYR A 102 12.94 10.95 9.43
CA TYR A 102 13.65 10.80 8.16
C TYR A 102 13.37 12.02 7.30
N ALA A 103 14.39 12.76 6.94
CA ALA A 103 14.30 13.88 5.99
C ALA A 103 15.08 13.49 4.72
N ARG A 104 14.39 13.35 3.61
CA ARG A 104 14.92 12.84 2.34
C ARG A 104 14.26 13.55 1.17
N GLU A 105 14.78 13.38 -0.03
CA GLU A 105 14.04 13.69 -1.24
C GLU A 105 12.93 12.65 -1.49
N LEU A 106 11.86 13.07 -2.15
CA LEU A 106 10.72 12.20 -2.45
C LEU A 106 11.13 10.92 -3.20
N ARG A 107 12.14 11.02 -4.09
CA ARG A 107 12.70 9.87 -4.82
C ARG A 107 13.27 8.77 -3.91
N ASP A 108 13.62 9.11 -2.66
CA ASP A 108 14.18 8.17 -1.70
C ASP A 108 13.11 7.54 -0.79
N VAL A 109 11.81 7.72 -1.09
CA VAL A 109 10.71 7.20 -0.27
C VAL A 109 10.83 5.69 0.01
N PHE A 110 11.26 4.92 -0.98
CA PHE A 110 11.45 3.47 -0.83
C PHE A 110 12.56 3.13 0.17
N LYS A 111 13.63 3.93 0.20
CA LYS A 111 14.71 3.76 1.20
C LYS A 111 14.19 4.09 2.60
N VAL A 112 13.34 5.12 2.72
CA VAL A 112 12.71 5.47 4.00
C VAL A 112 11.82 4.33 4.52
N GLN A 113 11.05 3.70 3.66
CA GLN A 113 10.24 2.53 4.01
C GLN A 113 11.10 1.39 4.56
N ASP A 114 12.18 1.06 3.84
CA ASP A 114 13.13 0.00 4.23
C ASP A 114 13.84 0.33 5.55
N GLU A 115 14.23 1.59 5.75
CA GLU A 115 14.88 2.05 6.99
C GLU A 115 13.91 1.94 8.18
N ILE A 116 12.65 2.37 8.02
CA ILE A 116 11.63 2.29 9.08
C ILE A 116 11.36 0.83 9.46
N ALA A 117 11.12 -0.05 8.49
CA ALA A 117 10.85 -1.45 8.76
C ALA A 117 12.02 -2.13 9.51
N ARG A 118 13.26 -1.80 9.12
CA ARG A 118 14.47 -2.30 9.77
C ARG A 118 14.62 -1.78 11.20
N ASP A 119 14.43 -0.47 11.40
CA ASP A 119 14.55 0.17 12.71
C ASP A 119 13.47 -0.36 13.68
N VAL A 120 12.24 -0.59 13.21
CA VAL A 120 11.15 -1.20 13.99
C VAL A 120 11.49 -2.65 14.38
N ALA A 121 11.96 -3.46 13.43
CA ALA A 121 12.37 -4.83 13.72
C ALA A 121 13.50 -4.86 14.76
N GLN A 122 14.48 -3.98 14.64
CA GLN A 122 15.57 -3.83 15.60
C GLN A 122 15.07 -3.42 16.99
N ALA A 123 14.16 -2.46 17.07
CA ALA A 123 13.56 -2.00 18.33
C ALA A 123 12.77 -3.13 19.04
N LEU A 124 12.22 -4.06 18.28
CA LEU A 124 11.54 -5.26 18.78
C LEU A 124 12.49 -6.45 19.01
N SER A 125 13.80 -6.25 18.83
CA SER A 125 14.83 -7.29 18.96
C SER A 125 14.59 -8.51 18.04
N VAL A 126 14.03 -8.27 16.87
CA VAL A 126 13.76 -9.28 15.85
C VAL A 126 14.74 -9.11 14.70
N LYS A 127 15.34 -10.21 14.24
CA LYS A 127 16.19 -10.16 13.05
C LYS A 127 15.31 -9.98 11.81
N LEU A 128 15.54 -8.90 11.10
CA LEU A 128 15.08 -8.72 9.73
C LEU A 128 16.21 -9.27 8.85
N ASP A 129 16.07 -10.49 8.36
CA ASP A 129 16.95 -10.93 7.30
C ASP A 129 16.76 -9.97 6.12
N ALA A 130 17.86 -9.66 5.42
CA ALA A 130 17.86 -8.74 4.27
C ALA A 130 17.05 -9.38 3.11
N VAL A 131 15.78 -9.60 3.35
CA VAL A 131 14.83 -10.01 2.32
C VAL A 131 14.71 -8.86 1.35
N THR A 132 14.82 -9.17 0.10
CA THR A 132 14.61 -8.31 -1.06
C THR A 132 13.15 -7.82 -1.04
N LEU A 133 12.92 -6.81 -0.20
CA LEU A 133 11.63 -6.24 0.10
C LEU A 133 11.11 -5.56 -1.16
N ASN A 134 9.87 -5.79 -1.52
CA ASN A 134 9.09 -5.09 -2.53
C ASN A 134 9.27 -5.47 -4.02
N ARG A 135 10.45 -5.87 -4.52
CA ARG A 135 10.61 -6.22 -5.94
C ARG A 135 9.98 -7.56 -6.32
N ALA A 136 9.92 -8.51 -5.37
CA ALA A 136 9.38 -9.85 -5.61
C ALA A 136 7.85 -9.86 -5.81
N GLN A 137 7.14 -8.78 -5.47
CA GLN A 137 5.67 -8.68 -5.57
C GLN A 137 5.19 -7.79 -6.71
N GLY A 138 6.04 -7.44 -7.68
CA GLY A 138 5.64 -6.63 -8.82
C GLY A 138 5.58 -5.12 -8.55
N GLY A 139 6.33 -4.63 -7.55
CA GLY A 139 6.47 -3.22 -7.21
C GLY A 139 7.33 -2.43 -8.20
N THR A 140 7.51 -1.13 -7.94
CA THR A 140 8.30 -0.21 -8.76
C THR A 140 9.35 0.51 -7.94
N THR A 141 10.38 1.02 -8.60
CA THR A 141 11.33 2.00 -8.04
C THR A 141 11.17 3.38 -8.68
N ASN A 142 10.23 3.52 -9.63
CA ASN A 142 9.90 4.79 -10.27
C ASN A 142 8.90 5.54 -9.38
N ILE A 143 9.30 6.72 -8.91
CA ILE A 143 8.49 7.50 -7.96
C ILE A 143 7.22 8.06 -8.61
N ASP A 144 7.26 8.43 -9.90
CA ASP A 144 6.09 8.95 -10.58
C ASP A 144 5.06 7.85 -10.82
N ALA A 145 5.51 6.65 -11.21
CA ALA A 145 4.66 5.47 -11.31
C ALA A 145 4.01 5.13 -9.95
N TYR A 146 4.79 5.19 -8.88
CA TYR A 146 4.31 4.92 -7.52
C TYR A 146 3.30 5.95 -7.04
N ASP A 147 3.54 7.26 -7.25
CA ASP A 147 2.59 8.33 -6.92
C ASP A 147 1.24 8.12 -7.61
N ARG A 148 1.23 7.81 -8.91
CA ARG A 148 0.01 7.53 -9.66
C ARG A 148 -0.74 6.31 -9.14
N TYR A 149 -0.02 5.24 -8.83
CA TYR A 149 -0.60 4.03 -8.24
C TYR A 149 -1.20 4.28 -6.85
N LEU A 150 -0.56 5.07 -5.99
CA LEU A 150 -1.09 5.41 -4.67
C LEU A 150 -2.36 6.27 -4.77
N ARG A 151 -2.41 7.23 -5.69
CA ARG A 151 -3.63 8.03 -5.97
C ARG A 151 -4.77 7.17 -6.52
N TRP A 152 -4.46 6.27 -7.45
CA TRP A 152 -5.40 5.25 -7.91
C TRP A 152 -5.97 4.46 -6.74
N ARG A 153 -5.11 4.00 -5.87
CA ARG A 153 -5.47 3.19 -4.71
C ARG A 153 -6.34 3.95 -3.71
N GLN A 154 -6.03 5.21 -3.42
CA GLN A 154 -6.87 6.06 -2.58
C GLN A 154 -8.28 6.14 -3.18
N LEU A 155 -8.39 6.38 -4.48
CA LEU A 155 -9.66 6.46 -5.18
C LEU A 155 -10.39 5.10 -5.22
N PHE A 156 -9.66 3.99 -5.36
CA PHE A 156 -10.20 2.63 -5.34
C PHE A 156 -10.79 2.25 -3.97
N LEU A 157 -10.21 2.74 -2.89
CA LEU A 157 -10.66 2.49 -1.52
C LEU A 157 -11.75 3.48 -1.05
N SER A 158 -12.09 4.48 -1.86
CA SER A 158 -13.22 5.38 -1.59
C SER A 158 -14.54 4.69 -1.94
N ASP A 159 -15.63 5.12 -1.31
CA ASP A 159 -16.99 4.59 -1.57
C ASP A 159 -17.61 5.12 -2.87
N LYS A 160 -16.80 5.61 -3.80
CA LYS A 160 -17.24 6.21 -5.06
C LYS A 160 -17.08 5.24 -6.21
N TRP A 161 -18.18 4.66 -6.65
CA TRP A 161 -18.23 3.58 -7.66
C TRP A 161 -19.07 3.93 -8.89
N ASP A 162 -18.96 5.17 -9.39
CA ASP A 162 -19.60 5.63 -10.63
C ASP A 162 -18.63 5.64 -11.82
N ALA A 163 -19.19 5.85 -13.04
CA ALA A 163 -18.40 5.82 -14.27
C ALA A 163 -17.31 6.89 -14.32
N GLU A 164 -17.51 8.07 -13.71
CA GLU A 164 -16.53 9.14 -13.71
C GLU A 164 -15.31 8.76 -12.86
N HIS A 165 -15.52 8.24 -11.67
CA HIS A 165 -14.44 7.78 -10.80
C HIS A 165 -13.71 6.57 -11.39
N GLU A 166 -14.41 5.67 -12.11
CA GLU A 166 -13.73 4.58 -12.82
C GLU A 166 -12.86 5.09 -13.99
N ARG A 167 -13.30 6.12 -14.73
CA ARG A 167 -12.43 6.76 -15.75
C ARG A 167 -11.17 7.36 -15.13
N GLN A 168 -11.31 8.04 -13.98
CA GLN A 168 -10.16 8.59 -13.26
C GLN A 168 -9.20 7.47 -12.79
N ARG A 169 -9.72 6.35 -12.30
CA ARG A 169 -8.92 5.16 -11.92
C ARG A 169 -8.18 4.60 -13.13
N VAL A 170 -8.86 4.44 -14.26
CA VAL A 170 -8.24 3.99 -15.53
C VAL A 170 -7.10 4.92 -15.92
N GLN A 171 -7.32 6.25 -15.87
CA GLN A 171 -6.30 7.22 -16.24
C GLN A 171 -5.08 7.12 -15.32
N LEU A 172 -5.27 7.12 -14.00
CA LEU A 172 -4.15 7.02 -13.03
C LEU A 172 -3.35 5.73 -13.22
N ALA A 173 -4.02 4.61 -13.45
CA ALA A 173 -3.35 3.34 -13.69
C ALA A 173 -2.59 3.33 -15.03
N ARG A 174 -3.15 3.92 -16.11
CA ARG A 174 -2.45 4.10 -17.40
C ARG A 174 -1.20 4.96 -17.26
N GLU A 175 -1.29 6.06 -16.52
CA GLU A 175 -0.13 6.91 -16.25
C GLU A 175 0.96 6.13 -15.47
N ALA A 176 0.57 5.34 -14.46
CA ALA A 176 1.50 4.54 -13.69
C ALA A 176 2.25 3.51 -14.55
N VAL A 177 1.56 2.80 -15.45
CA VAL A 177 2.21 1.84 -16.36
C VAL A 177 3.03 2.53 -17.46
N ALA A 178 2.69 3.76 -17.83
CA ALA A 178 3.47 4.56 -18.78
C ALA A 178 4.81 4.99 -18.17
N PHE A 179 4.82 5.37 -16.89
CA PHE A 179 6.06 5.71 -16.15
C PHE A 179 6.94 4.48 -15.88
N ASP A 180 6.34 3.32 -15.61
CA ASP A 180 7.07 2.07 -15.41
C ASP A 180 6.32 0.86 -16.00
N PRO A 181 6.65 0.46 -17.25
CA PRO A 181 6.02 -0.69 -17.91
C PRO A 181 6.28 -2.06 -17.24
N LYS A 182 7.15 -2.12 -16.22
CA LYS A 182 7.43 -3.34 -15.43
C LYS A 182 6.66 -3.37 -14.12
N PHE A 183 5.93 -2.31 -13.79
CA PHE A 183 5.16 -2.20 -12.56
C PHE A 183 3.88 -3.05 -12.62
N VAL A 184 3.98 -4.29 -12.17
CA VAL A 184 2.90 -5.30 -12.27
C VAL A 184 1.65 -4.88 -11.50
N LEU A 185 1.81 -4.27 -10.31
CA LEU A 185 0.66 -3.79 -9.52
C LEU A 185 -0.12 -2.69 -10.25
N ALA A 186 0.54 -1.84 -11.04
CA ALA A 186 -0.16 -0.83 -11.85
C ALA A 186 -0.90 -1.47 -13.04
N TRP A 187 -0.37 -2.52 -13.64
CA TRP A 187 -1.09 -3.29 -14.65
C TRP A 187 -2.33 -3.97 -14.09
N ASP A 188 -2.25 -4.58 -12.89
CA ASP A 188 -3.41 -5.19 -12.22
C ASP A 188 -4.46 -4.13 -11.86
N ALA A 189 -4.03 -2.96 -11.40
CA ALA A 189 -4.87 -1.80 -11.16
C ALA A 189 -5.63 -1.36 -12.42
N LEU A 190 -4.93 -1.30 -13.56
CA LEU A 190 -5.53 -0.93 -14.85
C LEU A 190 -6.57 -1.96 -15.30
N ALA A 191 -6.24 -3.25 -15.29
CA ALA A 191 -7.18 -4.31 -15.64
C ALA A 191 -8.43 -4.30 -14.75
N THR A 192 -8.26 -4.05 -13.45
CA THR A 192 -9.36 -3.95 -12.49
C THR A 192 -10.28 -2.76 -12.82
N SER A 193 -9.70 -1.59 -13.09
CA SER A 193 -10.46 -0.37 -13.39
C SER A 193 -11.18 -0.44 -14.74
N LEU A 194 -10.56 -1.03 -15.76
CA LEU A 194 -11.21 -1.24 -17.07
C LEU A 194 -12.45 -2.11 -16.93
N ARG A 195 -12.40 -3.17 -16.13
CA ARG A 195 -13.59 -4.01 -15.86
C ARG A 195 -14.65 -3.24 -15.08
N GLY A 196 -14.25 -2.50 -14.05
CA GLY A 196 -15.17 -1.65 -13.29
C GLY A 196 -15.85 -0.60 -14.17
N LEU A 197 -15.15 -0.02 -15.14
CA LEU A 197 -15.71 0.91 -16.10
C LEU A 197 -16.64 0.20 -17.10
N ALA A 198 -16.27 -1.00 -17.57
CA ALA A 198 -17.10 -1.80 -18.49
C ALA A 198 -18.49 -2.12 -17.93
N ASP A 199 -18.61 -2.24 -16.60
CA ASP A 199 -19.90 -2.48 -15.95
C ASP A 199 -20.79 -1.21 -15.84
N ARG A 200 -20.32 -0.06 -16.37
CA ARG A 200 -20.95 1.27 -16.21
C ARG A 200 -21.09 2.06 -17.52
N VAL A 201 -20.81 1.43 -18.64
CA VAL A 201 -20.92 2.03 -19.99
C VAL A 201 -21.83 1.16 -20.86
N ASP A 202 -22.11 1.60 -22.10
CA ASP A 202 -22.89 0.82 -23.05
C ASP A 202 -22.14 -0.47 -23.49
N ASP A 203 -22.90 -1.42 -24.06
CA ASP A 203 -22.40 -2.75 -24.41
C ASP A 203 -21.20 -2.73 -25.38
N ALA A 204 -21.18 -1.81 -26.34
CA ALA A 204 -20.11 -1.72 -27.33
C ALA A 204 -18.79 -1.27 -26.67
N GLN A 205 -18.85 -0.23 -25.84
CA GLN A 205 -17.70 0.23 -25.07
C GLN A 205 -17.26 -0.81 -24.03
N ALA A 206 -18.22 -1.50 -23.41
CA ALA A 206 -17.96 -2.54 -22.42
C ALA A 206 -17.15 -3.71 -23.00
N GLU A 207 -17.46 -4.13 -24.24
CA GLU A 207 -16.74 -5.20 -24.93
C GLU A 207 -15.27 -4.82 -25.19
N GLU A 208 -15.02 -3.60 -25.69
CA GLU A 208 -13.66 -3.08 -25.91
C GLU A 208 -12.84 -3.04 -24.62
N LEU A 209 -13.43 -2.50 -23.54
CA LEU A 209 -12.76 -2.39 -22.24
C LEU A 209 -12.44 -3.76 -21.63
N ARG A 210 -13.34 -4.73 -21.76
CA ARG A 210 -13.11 -6.11 -21.31
C ARG A 210 -12.01 -6.79 -22.12
N ALA A 211 -12.00 -6.59 -23.44
CA ALA A 211 -10.94 -7.13 -24.30
C ALA A 211 -9.57 -6.55 -23.94
N GLU A 212 -9.47 -5.24 -23.70
CA GLU A 212 -8.23 -4.60 -23.22
C GLU A 212 -7.79 -5.19 -21.85
N ALA A 213 -8.72 -5.35 -20.92
CA ALA A 213 -8.41 -5.93 -19.60
C ALA A 213 -7.85 -7.35 -19.70
N GLU A 214 -8.38 -8.18 -20.61
CA GLU A 214 -7.86 -9.56 -20.84
C GLU A 214 -6.45 -9.55 -21.46
N GLN A 215 -6.17 -8.65 -22.40
CA GLN A 215 -4.83 -8.49 -22.95
C GLN A 215 -3.82 -8.09 -21.87
N ILE A 216 -4.21 -7.18 -20.96
CA ILE A 216 -3.38 -6.76 -19.83
C ILE A 216 -3.11 -7.95 -18.90
N ARG A 217 -4.09 -8.78 -18.62
CA ARG A 217 -3.92 -9.98 -17.79
C ARG A 217 -2.95 -10.99 -18.40
N ALA A 218 -3.04 -11.22 -19.71
CA ALA A 218 -2.07 -12.03 -20.42
C ALA A 218 -0.65 -11.45 -20.27
N ARG A 219 -0.50 -10.13 -20.33
CA ARG A 219 0.76 -9.43 -20.11
C ARG A 219 1.28 -9.62 -18.67
N ILE A 220 0.42 -9.49 -17.66
CA ILE A 220 0.79 -9.76 -16.25
C ILE A 220 1.30 -11.19 -16.09
N ALA A 221 0.64 -12.17 -16.69
CA ALA A 221 1.06 -13.56 -16.64
C ALA A 221 2.45 -13.81 -17.25
N GLN A 222 2.84 -13.01 -18.25
CA GLN A 222 4.18 -13.05 -18.83
C GLN A 222 5.22 -12.35 -17.96
N LEU A 223 4.88 -11.18 -17.39
CA LEU A 223 5.81 -10.38 -16.57
C LEU A 223 6.07 -10.98 -15.19
N ALA A 224 5.05 -11.56 -14.58
CA ALA A 224 5.08 -12.07 -13.21
C ALA A 224 4.17 -13.29 -13.04
N PRO A 225 4.56 -14.49 -13.57
CA PRO A 225 3.72 -15.70 -13.55
C PRO A 225 3.35 -16.17 -12.14
N GLU A 226 4.13 -15.78 -11.13
CA GLU A 226 3.90 -16.09 -9.72
C GLU A 226 3.06 -15.03 -8.97
N HIS A 227 2.67 -13.96 -9.65
CA HIS A 227 1.85 -12.91 -9.03
C HIS A 227 0.49 -13.46 -8.58
N TRP A 228 -0.01 -12.97 -7.46
CA TRP A 228 -1.24 -13.46 -6.84
C TRP A 228 -2.47 -13.37 -7.77
N SER A 229 -2.56 -12.34 -8.61
CA SER A 229 -3.66 -12.17 -9.57
C SER A 229 -3.67 -13.29 -10.62
N VAL A 230 -2.49 -13.72 -11.09
CA VAL A 230 -2.34 -14.84 -12.02
C VAL A 230 -2.74 -16.17 -11.36
N LYS A 231 -2.29 -16.37 -10.12
CA LYS A 231 -2.65 -17.57 -9.34
C LYS A 231 -4.14 -17.65 -9.07
N ARG A 232 -4.76 -16.52 -8.73
CA ARG A 232 -6.21 -16.43 -8.52
C ARG A 232 -6.98 -16.81 -9.79
N GLU A 233 -6.55 -16.32 -10.94
CA GLU A 233 -7.23 -16.57 -12.20
C GLU A 233 -7.12 -18.03 -12.62
N ARG A 234 -5.93 -18.64 -12.47
CA ARG A 234 -5.74 -20.09 -12.69
C ARG A 234 -6.62 -20.94 -11.76
N ALA A 235 -6.71 -20.56 -10.49
CA ALA A 235 -7.58 -21.24 -9.52
C ALA A 235 -9.06 -21.14 -9.92
N TYR A 236 -9.49 -19.99 -10.44
CA TYR A 236 -10.88 -19.77 -10.88
C TYR A 236 -11.22 -20.58 -12.13
N THR A 237 -10.28 -20.72 -13.07
CA THR A 237 -10.45 -21.57 -14.27
C THR A 237 -10.60 -23.05 -13.88
N LEU A 238 -9.72 -23.54 -12.99
CA LEU A 238 -9.76 -24.93 -12.50
C LEU A 238 -11.03 -25.26 -11.70
N TRP A 239 -11.69 -24.28 -11.12
CA TRP A 239 -12.94 -24.48 -10.37
C TRP A 239 -14.16 -24.56 -11.30
N ARG A 240 -14.06 -24.03 -12.52
CA ARG A 240 -15.14 -24.02 -13.53
C ARG A 240 -15.15 -25.25 -14.45
N GLU A 241 -14.03 -25.98 -14.54
CA GLU A 241 -13.89 -27.27 -15.21
C GLU A 241 -14.34 -28.43 -14.29
#